data_88ec2b0538365793abfacfc1d13e476f
#
_entry.id   88ec2b0538365793abfacfc1d13e476f
#
_cell.length_a   1.000
_cell.length_b   1.000
_cell.length_c   1.000
_cell.angle_alpha   90.00
_cell.angle_beta   90.00
_cell.angle_gamma   90.00
#
_symmetry.space_group_name_H-M   'P 1'
#
loop_
_entity.id
_entity.type
_entity.pdbx_description
1 polymer ?
#
loop_
_entity_poly.entity_id
_entity_poly.type
_entity_poly.pdbx_seq_one_letter_code
_entity_poly.pdbx_strand_id
1 'polypeptide(L)'
;MKHLLLTSTALVLSAGVAAAEINFGGSARFGVVYDDSAANEVKLHNRFTLNIDGSVQADTGIEFFARVRVRGENEGISATSPSGVSAPRVGLRVGNFEFATGNIEGAIEEMPGLYDGEIGLTAFNDPTAVAVTNRTGGNYDAFSSAGGGSNGAEVIYSNSGFMGHLSYGSSTELTALVLAYEGSNWFVSGAYQDGPLAIDEKLLLIGGAEFGNFSVGAGYGDNDGTDKWRLHGTVQVGSGTDITAFVADDESGTDTLWGLGFTHSLGGAVLAGAVHGNELGATLADLGVRFQF
;
A
#
# COMPACT_ATOMS: atom_id res chain seq x y z
N MET A 1 0.31 16.14 8.01
CA MET A 1 0.78 15.80 6.63
C MET A 1 0.56 16.98 5.69
N LYS A 2 1.63 17.53 5.10
CA LYS A 2 1.46 18.49 4.00
C LYS A 2 1.30 17.66 2.74
N HIS A 3 0.07 17.57 2.24
CA HIS A 3 -0.21 16.97 0.95
C HIS A 3 0.56 17.71 -0.14
N LEU A 4 1.54 17.05 -0.77
CA LEU A 4 2.11 17.52 -2.02
C LEU A 4 1.03 17.33 -3.09
N LEU A 5 0.36 18.42 -3.44
CA LEU A 5 -0.53 18.48 -4.59
C LEU A 5 0.31 18.27 -5.86
N LEU A 6 0.21 17.08 -6.43
CA LEU A 6 0.72 16.77 -7.75
C LEU A 6 -0.09 17.56 -8.78
N THR A 7 0.57 18.47 -9.48
CA THR A 7 0.01 19.15 -10.63
C THR A 7 -0.01 18.16 -11.80
N SER A 8 -1.15 17.48 -12.01
CA SER A 8 -1.37 16.68 -13.21
C SER A 8 -1.56 17.59 -14.43
N THR A 9 -0.82 17.33 -15.50
CA THR A 9 -1.02 18.03 -16.78
C THR A 9 -2.24 17.40 -17.46
N ALA A 10 -3.40 18.04 -17.37
CA ALA A 10 -4.62 17.62 -18.08
C ALA A 10 -4.52 17.99 -19.56
N LEU A 11 -4.64 16.99 -20.42
CA LEU A 11 -4.84 17.19 -21.85
C LEU A 11 -6.36 17.29 -22.12
N VAL A 12 -6.89 18.51 -22.22
CA VAL A 12 -8.31 18.73 -22.45
C VAL A 12 -8.58 18.69 -23.97
N LEU A 13 -9.26 17.65 -24.42
CA LEU A 13 -9.88 17.60 -25.74
C LEU A 13 -11.35 18.08 -25.63
N SER A 14 -11.60 19.35 -25.97
CA SER A 14 -12.92 19.95 -25.89
C SER A 14 -13.76 19.65 -27.13
N ALA A 15 -14.83 18.87 -26.96
CA ALA A 15 -16.00 18.90 -27.84
C ALA A 15 -17.24 18.57 -27.01
N GLY A 16 -18.03 19.55 -26.67
CA GLY A 16 -19.46 19.64 -26.33
C GLY A 16 -20.23 18.45 -25.73
N VAL A 17 -19.60 17.60 -24.93
CA VAL A 17 -20.16 16.52 -24.12
C VAL A 17 -19.35 16.55 -22.84
N ALA A 18 -19.86 16.07 -21.71
CA ALA A 18 -19.14 15.96 -20.43
C ALA A 18 -17.68 15.63 -20.68
N ALA A 19 -16.76 16.55 -20.36
CA ALA A 19 -15.36 16.41 -20.74
C ALA A 19 -14.77 15.17 -20.04
N ALA A 20 -14.40 14.18 -20.82
CA ALA A 20 -13.64 13.04 -20.32
C ALA A 20 -12.24 13.54 -19.97
N GLU A 21 -11.77 13.21 -18.76
CA GLU A 21 -10.45 13.56 -18.27
C GLU A 21 -9.57 12.31 -18.29
N ILE A 22 -8.33 12.46 -18.78
CA ILE A 22 -7.31 11.41 -18.70
C ILE A 22 -6.13 11.97 -17.94
N ASN A 23 -5.79 11.34 -16.82
CA ASN A 23 -4.68 11.69 -15.97
C ASN A 23 -3.60 10.62 -16.04
N PHE A 24 -2.35 11.05 -16.08
CA PHE A 24 -1.17 10.22 -15.98
C PHE A 24 -0.45 10.60 -14.69
N GLY A 25 -0.13 9.60 -13.89
CA GLY A 25 0.66 9.79 -12.69
C GLY A 25 1.45 8.54 -12.42
N GLY A 26 2.52 8.66 -11.66
CA GLY A 26 3.31 7.47 -11.42
C GLY A 26 4.46 7.69 -10.47
N SER A 27 5.29 6.65 -10.36
CA SER A 27 6.48 6.68 -9.53
C SER A 27 7.62 5.88 -10.16
N ALA A 28 8.83 6.28 -9.83
CA ALA A 28 10.00 5.49 -10.14
C ALA A 28 10.93 5.44 -8.93
N ARG A 29 11.73 4.37 -8.87
CA ARG A 29 12.77 4.21 -7.86
C ARG A 29 13.94 3.43 -8.44
N PHE A 30 15.14 3.71 -7.93
CA PHE A 30 16.36 2.98 -8.26
C PHE A 30 17.33 3.01 -7.10
N GLY A 31 18.14 1.97 -6.98
CA GLY A 31 19.11 1.85 -5.90
C GLY A 31 19.76 0.48 -5.83
N VAL A 32 20.25 0.17 -4.64
CA VAL A 32 20.90 -1.09 -4.31
C VAL A 32 20.09 -1.77 -3.21
N VAL A 33 19.95 -3.07 -3.31
CA VAL A 33 19.35 -3.93 -2.28
C VAL A 33 20.36 -5.01 -1.87
N TYR A 34 20.37 -5.34 -0.60
CA TYR A 34 21.20 -6.38 0.01
C TYR A 34 20.27 -7.38 0.70
N ASP A 35 20.59 -8.67 0.57
CA ASP A 35 19.89 -9.78 1.21
C ASP A 35 20.91 -10.86 1.51
N ASP A 36 21.25 -11.09 2.79
CA ASP A 36 22.27 -12.06 3.20
C ASP A 36 21.86 -13.52 3.01
N SER A 37 20.59 -13.78 2.76
CA SER A 37 20.08 -15.11 2.44
C SER A 37 20.19 -15.47 0.96
N ALA A 38 20.43 -14.48 0.09
CA ALA A 38 20.46 -14.69 -1.35
C ALA A 38 21.85 -15.11 -1.84
N ALA A 39 21.92 -15.98 -2.87
CA ALA A 39 23.19 -16.39 -3.49
C ALA A 39 23.97 -15.21 -4.09
N ASN A 40 23.27 -14.19 -4.59
CA ASN A 40 23.81 -12.88 -4.95
C ASN A 40 23.26 -11.87 -3.96
N GLU A 41 24.01 -11.59 -2.93
CA GLU A 41 23.58 -10.74 -1.81
C GLU A 41 23.26 -9.30 -2.22
N VAL A 42 23.96 -8.75 -3.21
CA VAL A 42 23.82 -7.37 -3.66
C VAL A 42 23.24 -7.33 -5.07
N LYS A 43 22.14 -6.59 -5.24
CA LYS A 43 21.45 -6.41 -6.52
C LYS A 43 21.18 -4.93 -6.78
N LEU A 44 21.13 -4.56 -8.07
CA LEU A 44 20.57 -3.29 -8.49
C LEU A 44 19.06 -3.42 -8.56
N HIS A 45 18.34 -2.44 -8.02
CA HIS A 45 16.90 -2.39 -8.06
C HIS A 45 16.43 -1.18 -8.86
N ASN A 46 15.48 -1.42 -9.77
CA ASN A 46 14.80 -0.37 -10.52
C ASN A 46 13.31 -0.71 -10.65
N ARG A 47 12.44 0.26 -10.43
CA ARG A 47 10.99 0.14 -10.70
C ARG A 47 10.48 1.42 -11.35
N PHE A 48 9.64 1.26 -12.35
CA PHE A 48 8.81 2.29 -12.92
C PHE A 48 7.35 1.85 -12.85
N THR A 49 6.46 2.75 -12.42
CA THR A 49 5.03 2.50 -12.34
C THR A 49 4.31 3.71 -12.92
N LEU A 50 3.44 3.49 -13.92
CA LEU A 50 2.58 4.51 -14.52
C LEU A 50 1.12 4.12 -14.30
N ASN A 51 0.32 5.00 -13.72
CA ASN A 51 -1.13 4.90 -13.66
C ASN A 51 -1.74 5.72 -14.81
N ILE A 52 -2.74 5.16 -15.46
CA ILE A 52 -3.56 5.82 -16.47
C ILE A 52 -4.97 5.82 -15.93
N ASP A 53 -5.46 6.99 -15.56
CA ASP A 53 -6.78 7.20 -14.96
C ASP A 53 -7.65 7.98 -15.93
N GLY A 54 -8.80 7.42 -16.29
CA GLY A 54 -9.84 8.07 -17.07
C GLY A 54 -11.07 8.33 -16.22
N SER A 55 -11.70 9.51 -16.35
CA SER A 55 -12.98 9.79 -15.72
C SER A 55 -13.89 10.61 -16.60
N VAL A 56 -15.20 10.50 -16.35
CA VAL A 56 -16.24 11.31 -16.98
C VAL A 56 -17.38 11.53 -16.01
N GLN A 57 -17.84 12.78 -15.91
CA GLN A 57 -18.99 13.12 -15.08
C GLN A 57 -20.27 13.14 -15.92
N ALA A 58 -21.30 12.40 -15.47
CA ALA A 58 -22.63 12.46 -16.05
C ALA A 58 -23.40 13.70 -15.55
N ASP A 59 -24.42 14.12 -16.30
CA ASP A 59 -25.28 15.25 -15.95
C ASP A 59 -26.01 15.07 -14.61
N THR A 60 -26.12 13.83 -14.13
CA THR A 60 -26.73 13.46 -12.83
C THR A 60 -25.77 13.67 -11.65
N GLY A 61 -24.52 14.09 -11.87
CA GLY A 61 -23.50 14.24 -10.84
C GLY A 61 -22.78 12.93 -10.48
N ILE A 62 -23.04 11.85 -11.18
CA ILE A 62 -22.30 10.58 -11.06
C ILE A 62 -21.02 10.70 -11.87
N GLU A 63 -19.87 10.41 -11.25
CA GLU A 63 -18.59 10.26 -11.95
C GLU A 63 -18.35 8.78 -12.27
N PHE A 64 -18.06 8.46 -13.51
CA PHE A 64 -17.57 7.15 -13.91
C PHE A 64 -16.05 7.21 -14.08
N PHE A 65 -15.34 6.17 -13.66
CA PHE A 65 -13.88 6.13 -13.77
C PHE A 65 -13.36 4.77 -14.22
N ALA A 66 -12.15 4.80 -14.75
CA ALA A 66 -11.39 3.60 -15.08
C ALA A 66 -9.89 3.83 -14.80
N ARG A 67 -9.19 2.83 -14.29
CA ARG A 67 -7.74 2.84 -14.06
C ARG A 67 -7.11 1.60 -14.68
N VAL A 68 -5.95 1.78 -15.29
CA VAL A 68 -4.98 0.73 -15.57
C VAL A 68 -3.59 1.18 -15.12
N ARG A 69 -2.72 0.23 -14.81
CA ARG A 69 -1.34 0.48 -14.39
C ARG A 69 -0.37 -0.24 -15.31
N VAL A 70 0.74 0.41 -15.62
CA VAL A 70 1.87 -0.20 -16.30
C VAL A 70 3.04 -0.21 -15.34
N ARG A 71 3.62 -1.39 -15.08
CA ARG A 71 4.79 -1.54 -14.21
C ARG A 71 5.91 -2.24 -14.96
N GLY A 72 7.12 -1.72 -14.82
CA GLY A 72 8.37 -2.37 -15.17
C GLY A 72 9.27 -2.42 -13.93
N GLU A 73 9.84 -3.58 -13.63
CA GLU A 73 10.72 -3.78 -12.50
C GLU A 73 11.85 -4.76 -12.86
N ASN A 74 13.07 -4.40 -12.49
CA ASN A 74 14.24 -5.26 -12.57
C ASN A 74 14.74 -5.56 -11.16
N GLU A 75 14.99 -6.83 -10.91
CA GLU A 75 15.66 -7.35 -9.71
C GLU A 75 15.19 -6.71 -8.41
N GLY A 76 13.99 -7.08 -7.97
CA GLY A 76 13.53 -6.81 -6.62
C GLY A 76 14.09 -7.84 -5.63
N ILE A 77 13.86 -7.60 -4.35
CA ILE A 77 14.05 -8.61 -3.30
C ILE A 77 13.11 -9.80 -3.55
N SER A 78 11.93 -9.53 -4.09
CA SER A 78 10.99 -10.57 -4.53
C SER A 78 11.16 -10.88 -6.02
N ALA A 79 11.47 -12.13 -6.34
CA ALA A 79 11.54 -12.64 -7.72
C ALA A 79 10.18 -12.62 -8.46
N THR A 80 9.10 -12.23 -7.80
CA THR A 80 7.72 -12.33 -8.28
C THR A 80 7.04 -10.98 -8.56
N SER A 81 7.76 -9.87 -8.52
CA SER A 81 7.15 -8.57 -8.86
C SER A 81 6.74 -8.56 -10.34
N PRO A 82 5.44 -8.56 -10.65
CA PRO A 82 5.00 -8.67 -12.03
C PRO A 82 5.30 -7.38 -12.78
N SER A 83 5.92 -7.50 -13.97
CA SER A 83 6.03 -6.43 -14.95
C SER A 83 4.96 -6.60 -16.01
N GLY A 84 4.35 -5.49 -16.45
CA GLY A 84 3.32 -5.53 -17.49
C GLY A 84 2.23 -4.49 -17.30
N VAL A 85 1.09 -4.74 -17.93
CA VAL A 85 -0.13 -3.94 -17.82
C VAL A 85 -1.11 -4.67 -16.90
N SER A 86 -1.72 -3.95 -15.97
CA SER A 86 -2.75 -4.49 -15.08
C SER A 86 -4.08 -4.68 -15.81
N ALA A 87 -4.93 -5.58 -15.32
CA ALA A 87 -6.34 -5.54 -15.64
C ALA A 87 -6.95 -4.19 -15.17
N PRO A 88 -8.05 -3.74 -15.81
CA PRO A 88 -8.69 -2.49 -15.44
C PRO A 88 -9.44 -2.60 -14.11
N ARG A 89 -9.46 -1.50 -13.37
CA ARG A 89 -10.41 -1.19 -12.31
C ARG A 89 -11.38 -0.17 -12.85
N VAL A 90 -12.69 -0.44 -12.83
CA VAL A 90 -13.72 0.46 -13.35
C VAL A 90 -14.79 0.66 -12.30
N GLY A 91 -15.40 1.86 -12.26
CA GLY A 91 -16.38 2.14 -11.25
C GLY A 91 -17.09 3.47 -11.40
N LEU A 92 -17.79 3.85 -10.34
CA LEU A 92 -18.48 5.13 -10.25
C LEU A 92 -18.34 5.72 -8.82
N ARG A 93 -18.46 7.05 -8.76
CA ARG A 93 -18.52 7.82 -7.53
C ARG A 93 -19.80 8.64 -7.48
N VAL A 94 -20.47 8.61 -6.34
CA VAL A 94 -21.66 9.42 -6.09
C VAL A 94 -21.71 9.83 -4.62
N GLY A 95 -21.69 11.13 -4.35
CA GLY A 95 -21.60 11.65 -3.01
C GLY A 95 -20.39 11.11 -2.25
N ASN A 96 -20.61 10.40 -1.16
CA ASN A 96 -19.58 9.81 -0.31
C ASN A 96 -19.29 8.34 -0.64
N PHE A 97 -19.87 7.81 -1.70
CA PHE A 97 -19.71 6.42 -2.10
C PHE A 97 -18.85 6.29 -3.36
N GLU A 98 -17.96 5.31 -3.34
CA GLU A 98 -17.29 4.79 -4.52
C GLU A 98 -17.66 3.32 -4.69
N PHE A 99 -17.94 2.93 -5.92
CA PHE A 99 -18.24 1.57 -6.34
C PHE A 99 -17.26 1.16 -7.43
N ALA A 100 -16.57 0.05 -7.28
CA ALA A 100 -15.64 -0.41 -8.31
C ALA A 100 -15.71 -1.92 -8.53
N THR A 101 -15.25 -2.35 -9.71
CA THR A 101 -15.15 -3.75 -10.11
C THR A 101 -13.95 -3.96 -11.02
N GLY A 102 -13.56 -5.22 -11.19
CA GLY A 102 -12.39 -5.65 -11.95
C GLY A 102 -11.19 -5.88 -11.03
N ASN A 103 -10.05 -5.31 -11.35
CA ASN A 103 -8.84 -5.38 -10.51
C ASN A 103 -8.99 -4.45 -9.30
N ILE A 104 -9.76 -4.90 -8.31
CA ILE A 104 -10.14 -4.10 -7.12
C ILE A 104 -8.92 -3.77 -6.26
N GLU A 105 -9.03 -2.71 -5.46
CA GLU A 105 -7.99 -2.35 -4.50
C GLU A 105 -7.97 -3.29 -3.29
N GLY A 106 -9.15 -3.79 -2.89
CA GLY A 106 -9.29 -4.69 -1.75
C GLY A 106 -9.34 -3.97 -0.41
N ALA A 107 -10.25 -4.39 0.45
CA ALA A 107 -10.50 -3.65 1.69
C ALA A 107 -9.29 -3.68 2.64
N ILE A 108 -8.63 -4.83 2.80
CA ILE A 108 -7.44 -4.95 3.68
C ILE A 108 -6.25 -4.18 3.10
N GLU A 109 -5.99 -4.26 1.77
CA GLU A 109 -4.89 -3.52 1.13
C GLU A 109 -4.96 -2.01 1.41
N GLU A 110 -6.17 -1.46 1.35
CA GLU A 110 -6.43 -0.03 1.58
C GLU A 110 -6.73 0.31 3.06
N MET A 111 -6.52 -0.63 3.98
CA MET A 111 -6.76 -0.39 5.40
C MET A 111 -5.81 0.67 5.95
N PRO A 112 -6.32 1.78 6.51
CA PRO A 112 -5.48 2.80 7.12
C PRO A 112 -4.50 2.22 8.15
N GLY A 113 -3.23 2.56 7.99
CA GLY A 113 -2.15 2.12 8.85
C GLY A 113 -1.59 0.73 8.56
N LEU A 114 -2.10 -0.03 7.59
CA LEU A 114 -1.62 -1.39 7.30
C LEU A 114 -0.10 -1.41 7.08
N TYR A 115 0.40 -0.45 6.33
CA TYR A 115 1.81 -0.31 5.95
C TYR A 115 2.57 0.78 6.72
N ASP A 116 1.98 1.34 7.78
CA ASP A 116 2.68 2.33 8.59
C ASP A 116 3.92 1.70 9.25
N GLY A 117 5.01 2.44 9.26
CA GLY A 117 6.31 1.94 9.72
C GLY A 117 7.15 1.31 8.62
N GLU A 118 6.69 1.31 7.36
CA GLU A 118 7.54 0.94 6.22
C GLU A 118 8.80 1.80 6.16
N ILE A 119 9.94 1.15 5.89
CA ILE A 119 11.26 1.78 5.85
C ILE A 119 11.98 1.50 4.52
N GLY A 120 12.92 2.37 4.18
CA GLY A 120 13.81 2.18 3.06
C GLY A 120 13.26 2.56 1.69
N LEU A 121 14.00 2.14 0.66
CA LEU A 121 13.72 2.38 -0.74
C LEU A 121 12.57 1.52 -1.25
N THR A 122 12.57 0.26 -0.86
CA THR A 122 11.69 -0.77 -1.43
C THR A 122 10.52 -1.11 -0.52
N ALA A 123 10.50 -0.60 0.72
CA ALA A 123 9.73 -1.17 1.82
C ALA A 123 10.02 -2.69 1.92
N PHE A 124 11.21 -3.07 1.47
CA PHE A 124 11.72 -4.41 1.24
C PHE A 124 10.85 -5.28 0.33
N ASN A 125 9.92 -4.66 -0.40
CA ASN A 125 8.97 -5.36 -1.26
C ASN A 125 8.22 -6.51 -0.54
N ASP A 126 8.24 -6.46 0.76
CA ASP A 126 7.67 -7.43 1.67
C ASP A 126 6.68 -6.71 2.59
N PRO A 127 5.41 -6.62 2.17
CA PRO A 127 4.38 -6.02 3.00
C PRO A 127 4.22 -6.77 4.31
N THR A 128 4.71 -8.00 4.40
CA THR A 128 4.62 -8.79 5.63
C THR A 128 5.56 -8.29 6.72
N ALA A 129 6.62 -7.55 6.40
CA ALA A 129 7.53 -7.02 7.41
C ALA A 129 6.82 -6.09 8.41
N VAL A 130 5.96 -5.21 7.93
CA VAL A 130 5.23 -4.25 8.78
C VAL A 130 3.72 -4.48 8.83
N ALA A 131 3.10 -5.13 7.84
CA ALA A 131 1.69 -5.46 7.90
C ALA A 131 1.41 -6.48 9.02
N VAL A 132 0.25 -6.38 9.64
CA VAL A 132 -0.18 -7.33 10.67
C VAL A 132 -0.86 -8.58 10.10
N THR A 133 -0.84 -8.75 8.79
CA THR A 133 -1.09 -10.02 8.12
C THR A 133 0.15 -10.88 8.21
N ASN A 134 0.00 -12.16 8.54
CA ASN A 134 1.16 -13.05 8.68
C ASN A 134 1.72 -13.48 7.32
N ARG A 135 2.92 -14.06 7.33
CA ARG A 135 3.61 -14.52 6.12
C ARG A 135 2.86 -15.61 5.38
N THR A 136 2.27 -16.57 6.09
CA THR A 136 1.57 -17.71 5.51
C THR A 136 0.13 -17.40 5.16
N GLY A 137 -0.51 -16.49 5.85
CA GLY A 137 -1.89 -16.05 5.65
C GLY A 137 -1.99 -14.66 5.01
N GLY A 138 -0.97 -14.17 4.31
CA GLY A 138 -0.97 -12.86 3.65
C GLY A 138 -1.86 -12.77 2.41
N ASN A 139 -2.84 -13.67 2.26
CA ASN A 139 -3.80 -13.66 1.17
C ASN A 139 -4.95 -12.70 1.48
N TYR A 140 -4.97 -11.60 0.82
CA TYR A 140 -6.08 -10.66 0.74
C TYR A 140 -6.11 -10.08 -0.68
N ASP A 141 -7.28 -9.58 -1.07
CA ASP A 141 -7.41 -8.94 -2.37
C ASP A 141 -6.68 -7.60 -2.40
N ALA A 142 -5.92 -7.38 -3.48
CA ALA A 142 -5.14 -6.18 -3.70
C ALA A 142 -5.09 -5.81 -5.17
N PHE A 143 -4.88 -4.53 -5.48
CA PHE A 143 -4.69 -4.07 -6.86
C PHE A 143 -3.39 -4.63 -7.44
N SER A 144 -3.52 -5.56 -8.36
CA SER A 144 -2.35 -6.09 -9.08
C SER A 144 -1.81 -5.06 -10.08
N SER A 145 -0.51 -4.80 -9.99
CA SER A 145 0.16 -3.85 -10.89
C SER A 145 0.42 -4.39 -12.29
N ALA A 146 0.18 -5.70 -12.52
CA ALA A 146 0.28 -6.35 -13.83
C ALA A 146 -0.59 -7.61 -13.87
N GLY A 147 -1.09 -7.99 -15.06
CA GLY A 147 -1.94 -9.17 -15.24
C GLY A 147 -3.37 -9.00 -14.73
N GLY A 148 -4.05 -10.10 -14.44
CA GLY A 148 -5.49 -10.14 -14.17
C GLY A 148 -5.93 -9.51 -12.85
N GLY A 149 -5.11 -9.58 -11.82
CA GLY A 149 -5.46 -9.13 -10.47
C GLY A 149 -6.62 -9.90 -9.85
N SER A 150 -7.10 -9.42 -8.71
CA SER A 150 -8.30 -9.91 -8.05
C SER A 150 -9.52 -9.35 -8.77
N ASN A 151 -10.13 -10.15 -9.65
CA ASN A 151 -11.38 -9.76 -10.29
C ASN A 151 -12.51 -9.78 -9.26
N GLY A 152 -12.93 -8.61 -8.81
CA GLY A 152 -13.89 -8.49 -7.71
C GLY A 152 -14.83 -7.31 -7.84
N ALA A 153 -15.50 -7.00 -6.73
CA ALA A 153 -16.33 -5.81 -6.55
C ALA A 153 -16.06 -5.21 -5.17
N GLU A 154 -16.13 -3.91 -5.07
CA GLU A 154 -15.91 -3.19 -3.82
C GLU A 154 -16.79 -1.96 -3.68
N VAL A 155 -17.07 -1.60 -2.45
CA VAL A 155 -17.80 -0.38 -2.07
C VAL A 155 -17.02 0.34 -0.99
N ILE A 156 -16.74 1.61 -1.21
CA ILE A 156 -16.06 2.47 -0.25
C ILE A 156 -17.02 3.61 0.12
N TYR A 157 -17.17 3.84 1.40
CA TYR A 157 -17.85 5.00 1.95
C TYR A 157 -16.89 5.82 2.79
N SER A 158 -16.82 7.13 2.53
CA SER A 158 -15.94 8.03 3.28
C SER A 158 -16.68 9.32 3.65
N ASN A 159 -16.72 9.65 4.93
CA ASN A 159 -17.32 10.89 5.40
C ASN A 159 -16.75 11.33 6.76
N SER A 160 -16.27 12.56 6.84
CA SER A 160 -15.89 13.23 8.11
C SER A 160 -14.93 12.39 8.98
N GLY A 161 -13.90 11.81 8.36
CA GLY A 161 -12.90 10.97 9.02
C GLY A 161 -13.31 9.50 9.15
N PHE A 162 -14.58 9.16 8.97
CA PHE A 162 -15.02 7.77 8.92
C PHE A 162 -14.83 7.18 7.53
N MET A 163 -14.31 5.95 7.45
CA MET A 163 -14.24 5.12 6.24
C MET A 163 -14.83 3.73 6.53
N GLY A 164 -15.61 3.22 5.58
CA GLY A 164 -16.04 1.83 5.50
C GLY A 164 -15.71 1.29 4.11
N HIS A 165 -15.01 0.17 4.02
CA HIS A 165 -14.65 -0.48 2.76
C HIS A 165 -15.03 -1.96 2.82
N LEU A 166 -15.91 -2.38 1.91
CA LEU A 166 -16.31 -3.78 1.73
C LEU A 166 -15.82 -4.24 0.37
N SER A 167 -15.11 -5.37 0.31
CA SER A 167 -14.65 -5.98 -0.93
C SER A 167 -15.00 -7.46 -1.00
N TYR A 168 -15.18 -7.94 -2.25
CA TYR A 168 -15.36 -9.34 -2.59
C TYR A 168 -14.56 -9.68 -3.84
N GLY A 169 -13.61 -10.62 -3.74
CA GLY A 169 -12.85 -11.16 -4.86
C GLY A 169 -13.52 -12.37 -5.47
N SER A 170 -13.96 -12.28 -6.73
CA SER A 170 -14.65 -13.40 -7.39
C SER A 170 -13.73 -14.56 -7.76
N SER A 171 -12.42 -14.33 -7.85
CA SER A 171 -11.41 -15.36 -8.12
C SER A 171 -10.82 -15.98 -6.86
N THR A 172 -10.84 -15.25 -5.76
CA THR A 172 -10.32 -15.67 -4.46
C THR A 172 -11.43 -16.15 -3.53
N GLU A 173 -12.68 -15.73 -3.79
CA GLU A 173 -13.86 -15.88 -2.92
C GLU A 173 -13.68 -15.26 -1.53
N LEU A 174 -12.69 -14.33 -1.39
CA LEU A 174 -12.47 -13.58 -0.16
C LEU A 174 -13.50 -12.47 -0.03
N THR A 175 -14.03 -12.30 1.18
CA THR A 175 -14.86 -11.16 1.57
C THR A 175 -14.20 -10.43 2.71
N ALA A 176 -13.92 -9.14 2.55
CA ALA A 176 -13.28 -8.33 3.58
C ALA A 176 -14.07 -7.05 3.86
N LEU A 177 -14.15 -6.67 5.13
CA LEU A 177 -14.72 -5.42 5.62
C LEU A 177 -13.67 -4.69 6.46
N VAL A 178 -13.44 -3.43 6.12
CA VAL A 178 -12.63 -2.50 6.93
C VAL A 178 -13.51 -1.36 7.41
N LEU A 179 -13.35 -1.00 8.67
CA LEU A 179 -13.89 0.22 9.26
C LEU A 179 -12.75 1.02 9.87
N ALA A 180 -12.70 2.31 9.57
CA ALA A 180 -11.67 3.19 10.11
C ALA A 180 -12.24 4.54 10.52
N TYR A 181 -11.56 5.18 11.45
CA TYR A 181 -11.83 6.55 11.84
C TYR A 181 -10.51 7.31 12.01
N GLU A 182 -10.42 8.46 11.36
CA GLU A 182 -9.29 9.39 11.44
C GLU A 182 -9.71 10.65 12.20
N GLY A 183 -9.06 10.90 13.33
CA GLY A 183 -9.17 12.15 14.10
C GLY A 183 -8.18 13.19 13.63
N SER A 184 -7.97 14.25 14.44
CA SER A 184 -7.04 15.35 14.06
C SER A 184 -5.57 14.95 14.07
N ASN A 185 -5.18 14.00 14.93
CA ASN A 185 -3.80 13.55 15.12
C ASN A 185 -3.71 12.07 15.52
N TRP A 186 -4.74 11.30 15.30
CA TRP A 186 -4.77 9.86 15.54
C TRP A 186 -5.72 9.18 14.57
N PHE A 187 -5.54 7.89 14.40
CA PHE A 187 -6.49 7.04 13.68
C PHE A 187 -6.63 5.69 14.37
N VAL A 188 -7.71 5.02 14.05
CA VAL A 188 -7.94 3.61 14.36
C VAL A 188 -8.62 2.94 13.19
N SER A 189 -8.22 1.73 12.86
CA SER A 189 -8.83 0.90 11.83
C SER A 189 -8.94 -0.54 12.31
N GLY A 190 -10.00 -1.22 11.87
CA GLY A 190 -10.24 -2.63 12.12
C GLY A 190 -10.70 -3.32 10.84
N ALA A 191 -10.29 -4.56 10.64
CA ALA A 191 -10.69 -5.38 9.50
C ALA A 191 -11.14 -6.76 9.93
N TYR A 192 -12.09 -7.29 9.19
CA TYR A 192 -12.46 -8.70 9.21
C TYR A 192 -12.48 -9.23 7.78
N GLN A 193 -11.88 -10.39 7.56
CA GLN A 193 -11.92 -11.14 6.30
C GLN A 193 -12.33 -12.58 6.56
N ASP A 194 -13.04 -13.16 5.61
CA ASP A 194 -13.38 -14.59 5.55
C ASP A 194 -13.28 -15.07 4.10
N GLY A 195 -13.09 -16.38 3.92
CA GLY A 195 -12.93 -17.00 2.62
C GLY A 195 -13.07 -18.53 2.66
N PRO A 196 -12.85 -19.21 1.52
CA PRO A 196 -13.10 -20.65 1.40
C PRO A 196 -12.06 -21.52 2.10
N LEU A 197 -10.86 -20.99 2.40
CA LEU A 197 -9.78 -21.73 3.04
C LEU A 197 -9.70 -21.41 4.53
N ALA A 198 -9.26 -22.37 5.33
CA ALA A 198 -9.09 -22.18 6.77
C ALA A 198 -8.09 -21.05 7.13
N ILE A 199 -7.15 -20.74 6.25
CA ILE A 199 -6.15 -19.67 6.44
C ILE A 199 -6.65 -18.29 6.00
N ASP A 200 -7.89 -18.16 5.54
CA ASP A 200 -8.41 -16.90 4.97
C ASP A 200 -9.01 -15.97 6.03
N GLU A 201 -9.40 -16.50 7.20
CA GLU A 201 -9.95 -15.68 8.27
C GLU A 201 -8.90 -14.73 8.85
N LYS A 202 -9.25 -13.44 8.96
CA LYS A 202 -8.41 -12.41 9.56
C LYS A 202 -9.23 -11.45 10.40
N LEU A 203 -8.70 -11.14 11.57
CA LEU A 203 -9.18 -10.05 12.41
C LEU A 203 -8.01 -9.11 12.71
N LEU A 204 -8.05 -7.91 12.16
CA LEU A 204 -6.95 -6.93 12.25
C LEU A 204 -7.41 -5.70 13.03
N LEU A 205 -6.51 -5.14 13.84
CA LEU A 205 -6.71 -3.88 14.55
C LEU A 205 -5.42 -3.06 14.51
N ILE A 206 -5.50 -1.81 14.03
CA ILE A 206 -4.36 -0.91 13.90
C ILE A 206 -4.75 0.46 14.43
N GLY A 207 -3.79 1.15 15.03
CA GLY A 207 -3.96 2.54 15.44
C GLY A 207 -2.63 3.28 15.50
N GLY A 208 -2.71 4.59 15.30
CA GLY A 208 -1.54 5.46 15.34
C GLY A 208 -1.89 6.87 15.83
N ALA A 209 -0.86 7.59 16.27
CA ALA A 209 -0.99 8.97 16.70
C ALA A 209 0.27 9.79 16.41
N GLU A 210 0.09 11.09 16.16
CA GLU A 210 1.15 12.07 15.89
C GLU A 210 1.28 13.05 17.06
N PHE A 211 2.52 13.37 17.45
CA PHE A 211 2.86 14.24 18.56
C PHE A 211 4.00 15.20 18.17
N GLY A 212 3.64 16.32 17.57
CA GLY A 212 4.61 17.30 17.10
C GLY A 212 5.49 16.75 15.96
N ASN A 213 6.74 16.41 16.26
CA ASN A 213 7.70 15.92 15.29
C ASN A 213 7.90 14.38 15.34
N PHE A 214 7.09 13.67 16.10
CA PHE A 214 7.14 12.20 16.11
C PHE A 214 5.75 11.59 15.98
N SER A 215 5.69 10.40 15.44
CA SER A 215 4.51 9.55 15.35
C SER A 215 4.79 8.16 15.90
N VAL A 216 3.76 7.51 16.39
CA VAL A 216 3.81 6.13 16.86
C VAL A 216 2.59 5.39 16.36
N GLY A 217 2.73 4.10 16.12
CA GLY A 217 1.61 3.24 15.79
C GLY A 217 1.84 1.82 16.26
N ALA A 218 0.72 1.12 16.41
CA ALA A 218 0.68 -0.27 16.81
C ALA A 218 -0.39 -1.01 15.99
N GLY A 219 -0.16 -2.28 15.75
CA GLY A 219 -1.12 -3.15 15.10
C GLY A 219 -1.07 -4.55 15.67
N TYR A 220 -2.21 -5.23 15.57
CA TYR A 220 -2.37 -6.63 15.92
C TYR A 220 -3.25 -7.30 14.87
N GLY A 221 -2.93 -8.52 14.50
CA GLY A 221 -3.71 -9.36 13.61
C GLY A 221 -3.77 -10.79 14.12
N ASP A 222 -4.96 -11.32 14.24
CA ASP A 222 -5.22 -12.75 14.29
C ASP A 222 -5.48 -13.21 12.86
N ASN A 223 -4.66 -14.12 12.37
CA ASN A 223 -4.70 -14.65 11.02
C ASN A 223 -5.00 -16.16 11.09
N ASP A 224 -6.25 -16.48 11.34
CA ASP A 224 -6.74 -17.84 11.56
C ASP A 224 -5.96 -18.56 12.70
N GLY A 225 -5.92 -17.92 13.86
CA GLY A 225 -5.24 -18.42 15.05
C GLY A 225 -3.71 -18.30 15.01
N THR A 226 -3.16 -17.53 14.07
CA THR A 226 -1.73 -17.19 14.01
C THR A 226 -1.60 -15.69 14.25
N ASP A 227 -1.04 -15.33 15.37
CA ASP A 227 -0.94 -13.94 15.81
C ASP A 227 0.24 -13.21 15.16
N LYS A 228 0.03 -11.94 14.88
CA LYS A 228 1.10 -11.00 14.55
C LYS A 228 0.84 -9.65 15.20
N TRP A 229 1.87 -9.06 15.76
CA TRP A 229 1.80 -7.70 16.26
C TRP A 229 2.98 -6.85 15.75
N ARG A 230 2.78 -5.54 15.74
CA ARG A 230 3.78 -4.56 15.34
C ARG A 230 3.70 -3.31 16.21
N LEU A 231 4.87 -2.76 16.52
CA LEU A 231 5.05 -1.40 17.04
C LEU A 231 6.01 -0.65 16.12
N HIS A 232 5.70 0.61 15.81
CA HIS A 232 6.61 1.47 15.05
C HIS A 232 6.61 2.89 15.59
N GLY A 233 7.65 3.64 15.23
CA GLY A 233 7.73 5.05 15.51
C GLY A 233 8.58 5.77 14.47
N THR A 234 8.20 7.00 14.17
CA THR A 234 8.92 7.89 13.25
C THR A 234 9.22 9.19 13.95
N VAL A 235 10.44 9.70 13.80
CA VAL A 235 10.83 11.04 14.28
C VAL A 235 11.34 11.88 13.11
N GLN A 236 10.81 13.09 12.99
CA GLN A 236 11.31 14.08 12.03
C GLN A 236 12.52 14.81 12.62
N VAL A 237 13.65 14.72 11.90
CA VAL A 237 14.93 15.35 12.27
C VAL A 237 15.24 16.47 11.28
N GLY A 238 15.20 17.70 11.77
CA GLY A 238 15.37 18.87 10.91
C GLY A 238 14.20 19.07 9.93
N SER A 239 14.46 19.67 8.78
CA SER A 239 13.40 20.11 7.84
C SER A 239 13.09 19.12 6.72
N GLY A 240 13.62 17.92 6.73
CA GLY A 240 13.40 17.04 5.58
C GLY A 240 13.90 15.60 5.76
N THR A 241 14.23 15.19 6.99
CA THR A 241 14.67 13.82 7.28
C THR A 241 13.72 13.18 8.28
N ASP A 242 13.20 12.03 7.94
CA ASP A 242 12.44 11.18 8.84
C ASP A 242 13.25 9.92 9.15
N ILE A 243 13.28 9.53 10.41
CA ILE A 243 13.88 8.27 10.88
C ILE A 243 12.75 7.42 11.44
N THR A 244 12.60 6.22 10.90
CA THR A 244 11.56 5.26 11.29
C THR A 244 12.20 3.99 11.83
N ALA A 245 11.66 3.48 12.92
CA ALA A 245 12.00 2.17 13.46
C ALA A 245 10.74 1.36 13.75
N PHE A 246 10.83 0.05 13.58
CA PHE A 246 9.77 -0.86 13.96
C PHE A 246 10.32 -2.12 14.65
N VAL A 247 9.44 -2.78 15.40
CA VAL A 247 9.59 -4.14 15.89
C VAL A 247 8.25 -4.86 15.70
N ALA A 248 8.30 -6.11 15.27
CA ALA A 248 7.13 -6.95 15.08
C ALA A 248 7.45 -8.39 15.43
N ASP A 249 6.43 -9.16 15.72
CA ASP A 249 6.55 -10.59 15.93
C ASP A 249 5.43 -11.29 15.16
N ASP A 250 5.79 -12.34 14.44
CA ASP A 250 4.89 -13.15 13.59
C ASP A 250 5.04 -14.60 14.05
N GLU A 251 4.01 -15.18 14.64
CA GLU A 251 4.04 -16.57 15.14
C GLU A 251 4.30 -17.59 14.03
N SER A 252 4.12 -17.23 12.75
CA SER A 252 4.49 -18.10 11.62
C SER A 252 5.99 -18.08 11.31
N GLY A 253 6.75 -17.17 11.92
CA GLY A 253 8.19 -17.02 11.77
C GLY A 253 8.98 -17.69 12.91
N THR A 254 10.29 -17.56 12.84
CA THR A 254 11.22 -18.08 13.86
C THR A 254 11.97 -16.96 14.61
N ASP A 255 11.97 -15.76 14.06
CA ASP A 255 12.72 -14.63 14.56
C ASP A 255 11.86 -13.36 14.63
N THR A 256 12.18 -12.51 15.59
CA THR A 256 11.55 -11.19 15.75
C THR A 256 11.95 -10.29 14.59
N LEU A 257 10.96 -9.68 13.93
CA LEU A 257 11.20 -8.68 12.91
C LEU A 257 11.57 -7.35 13.56
N TRP A 258 12.54 -6.67 12.98
CA TRP A 258 12.94 -5.33 13.42
C TRP A 258 13.47 -4.54 12.23
N GLY A 259 13.38 -3.23 12.28
CA GLY A 259 13.95 -2.40 11.24
C GLY A 259 14.23 -0.98 11.69
N LEU A 260 15.19 -0.38 10.99
CA LEU A 260 15.57 1.03 11.12
C LEU A 260 15.81 1.59 9.72
N GLY A 261 15.17 2.69 9.40
CA GLY A 261 15.31 3.35 8.12
C GLY A 261 15.24 4.86 8.22
N PHE A 262 15.58 5.50 7.11
CA PHE A 262 15.45 6.94 6.96
C PHE A 262 14.89 7.30 5.59
N THR A 263 14.26 8.46 5.54
CA THR A 263 13.98 9.18 4.29
C THR A 263 14.50 10.60 4.39
N HIS A 264 15.02 11.12 3.29
CA HIS A 264 15.49 12.51 3.19
C HIS A 264 14.97 13.16 1.91
N SER A 265 14.30 14.29 2.06
CA SER A 265 13.74 15.04 0.93
C SER A 265 14.85 15.74 0.13
N LEU A 266 14.85 15.50 -1.19
CA LEU A 266 15.73 16.16 -2.16
C LEU A 266 14.96 17.21 -2.99
N GLY A 267 13.73 17.58 -2.55
CA GLY A 267 12.83 18.43 -3.30
C GLY A 267 11.86 17.59 -4.15
N GLY A 268 12.14 17.36 -5.43
CA GLY A 268 11.29 16.51 -6.30
C GLY A 268 11.50 15.00 -6.15
N ALA A 269 12.41 14.56 -5.28
CA ALA A 269 12.73 13.16 -5.03
C ALA A 269 13.02 12.93 -3.55
N VAL A 270 13.12 11.66 -3.14
CA VAL A 270 13.43 11.23 -1.78
C VAL A 270 14.58 10.23 -1.83
N LEU A 271 15.65 10.51 -1.09
CA LEU A 271 16.67 9.52 -0.75
C LEU A 271 16.12 8.67 0.40
N ALA A 272 16.15 7.36 0.25
CA ALA A 272 15.67 6.42 1.26
C ALA A 272 16.66 5.27 1.45
N GLY A 273 16.78 4.79 2.67
CA GLY A 273 17.59 3.63 2.99
C GLY A 273 17.18 3.01 4.30
N ALA A 274 17.40 1.71 4.44
CA ALA A 274 17.06 0.98 5.65
C ALA A 274 17.86 -0.31 5.81
N VAL A 275 17.78 -0.86 7.02
CA VAL A 275 18.19 -2.22 7.37
C VAL A 275 17.09 -2.85 8.23
N HIS A 276 16.79 -4.12 7.97
CA HIS A 276 15.85 -4.88 8.80
C HIS A 276 16.22 -6.36 8.90
N GLY A 277 15.82 -6.99 10.00
CA GLY A 277 15.77 -8.44 10.14
C GLY A 277 14.36 -8.96 9.84
N ASN A 278 14.26 -10.00 9.03
CA ASN A 278 12.99 -10.64 8.72
C ASN A 278 12.69 -11.80 9.68
N GLU A 279 11.49 -12.38 9.58
CA GLU A 279 10.99 -13.47 10.43
C GLU A 279 11.70 -14.81 10.22
N LEU A 280 12.62 -14.91 9.27
CA LEU A 280 13.47 -16.08 9.02
C LEU A 280 14.93 -15.87 9.46
N GLY A 281 15.23 -14.74 10.11
CA GLY A 281 16.56 -14.38 10.60
C GLY A 281 17.49 -13.80 9.53
N ALA A 282 17.01 -13.55 8.31
CA ALA A 282 17.81 -12.87 7.28
C ALA A 282 17.89 -11.36 7.55
N THR A 283 19.03 -10.77 7.20
CA THR A 283 19.27 -9.33 7.24
C THR A 283 19.15 -8.75 5.84
N LEU A 284 18.25 -7.79 5.67
CA LEU A 284 18.05 -7.07 4.42
C LEU A 284 18.42 -5.60 4.61
N ALA A 285 18.95 -4.97 3.55
CA ALA A 285 19.21 -3.53 3.53
C ALA A 285 18.96 -2.96 2.13
N ASP A 286 18.62 -1.69 2.07
CA ASP A 286 18.51 -0.97 0.80
C ASP A 286 18.97 0.48 0.91
N LEU A 287 19.32 1.07 -0.22
CA LEU A 287 19.62 2.49 -0.35
C LEU A 287 19.35 2.95 -1.78
N GLY A 288 18.65 4.04 -1.94
CA GLY A 288 18.40 4.60 -3.26
C GLY A 288 17.48 5.82 -3.27
N VAL A 289 16.99 6.15 -4.45
CA VAL A 289 16.15 7.31 -4.68
C VAL A 289 14.79 6.87 -5.23
N ARG A 290 13.72 7.49 -4.72
CA ARG A 290 12.35 7.36 -5.24
C ARG A 290 11.76 8.73 -5.53
N PHE A 291 10.94 8.82 -6.57
CA PHE A 291 10.25 10.04 -6.96
C PHE A 291 8.90 9.74 -7.62
N GLN A 292 8.02 10.73 -7.60
CA GLN A 292 6.70 10.70 -8.21
C GLN A 292 6.60 11.75 -9.31
N PHE A 293 5.75 11.53 -10.31
CA PHE A 293 5.49 12.44 -11.42
C PHE A 293 4.05 12.34 -11.92
#